data_358054314d9299372320767bb3b76e9d
#
_entry.id   358054314d9299372320767bb3b76e9d
#
_cell.length_a   1.000
_cell.length_b   1.000
_cell.length_c   1.000
_cell.angle_alpha   90.00
_cell.angle_beta   90.00
_cell.angle_gamma   90.00
#
_symmetry.space_group_name_H-M   'P 1'
#
loop_
_entity.id
_entity.type
_entity.pdbx_description
1 polymer ?
#
loop_
_entity_poly.entity_id
_entity_poly.type
_entity_poly.pdbx_seq_one_letter_code
_entity_poly.pdbx_strand_id
1 'polypeptide(L)'
;MASITDLQRGSRKVPEDILNEDILRRLLDQTVTSTDPNQDNENIAEGGFENPLPSVYSRGYPAPSTGAGTGIFAAMDIPVGGTIMLIQRPFVAVLDTERLPDTCSGCLGQHHCNRDVNVELKACTGCRVVKYCNKTCQANDWKFAHSFECRIFKELMPRVLPSNARAILRMVLRSERGKYPKEELELFRKLESHMDEIQAQNWEQWQRISLTAKAVKKYSGCAMEEEMICHYGAKLELNSYNFHSPLADRLGFYLHPYAALVNHSCDYNSVVGSDGDALYVKALRPIQKGEEILVSYIDATNPYKTRQKELLERYYFKCRCSKCEKGTSTREDRFLGEPHDLSILEDAESAAMNVLNRVGSPQLSPSEAADEIKRVLKGLHRTSAWPITRQPMVALRDELITCLLSEDEPYEAFVHAAIRFRLIDPIVYPEPGHPTRQMHAWVFAMLANELMLQGLPALSGRKDSSRVCAAIWQSVLFLLMSELEVSSAVPTLKKTIRRAFAEGPVQMYNHGLRRSPGELLHSIRRAWSELDEIINETLEKEKV
;
A
#
# COMPACT_ATOMS: atom_id res chain seq x y z
N MET A 1 -29.48 12.56 -16.59
CA MET A 1 -29.55 11.52 -15.55
C MET A 1 -28.87 10.28 -16.09
N ALA A 2 -27.56 10.13 -15.84
CA ALA A 2 -26.90 8.85 -16.08
C ALA A 2 -27.54 7.85 -15.10
N SER A 3 -28.23 6.86 -15.63
CA SER A 3 -28.93 5.87 -14.82
C SER A 3 -27.90 5.00 -14.07
N ILE A 4 -28.31 4.43 -12.94
CA ILE A 4 -27.56 3.40 -12.20
C ILE A 4 -27.05 2.29 -13.15
N THR A 5 -27.75 2.05 -14.28
CA THR A 5 -27.36 1.17 -15.38
C THR A 5 -26.04 1.57 -16.08
N ASP A 6 -25.63 2.84 -16.08
CA ASP A 6 -24.35 3.26 -16.69
C ASP A 6 -23.17 3.05 -15.73
N LEU A 7 -23.39 3.14 -14.42
CA LEU A 7 -22.43 2.73 -13.39
C LEU A 7 -22.26 1.20 -13.38
N GLN A 8 -23.32 0.45 -13.68
CA GLN A 8 -23.28 -1.01 -13.76
C GLN A 8 -22.52 -1.54 -15.00
N ARG A 9 -22.31 -0.74 -16.06
CA ARG A 9 -21.49 -1.15 -17.22
C ARG A 9 -20.00 -1.27 -16.91
N GLY A 10 -19.51 -0.61 -15.85
CA GLY A 10 -18.15 -0.78 -15.32
C GLY A 10 -18.09 -1.58 -14.04
N SER A 11 -19.24 -2.01 -13.48
CA SER A 11 -19.25 -2.80 -12.25
C SER A 11 -18.49 -4.11 -12.47
N ARG A 12 -17.70 -4.50 -11.47
CA ARG A 12 -17.24 -5.88 -11.38
C ARG A 12 -18.50 -6.74 -11.32
N LYS A 13 -18.97 -7.23 -12.44
CA LYS A 13 -19.79 -8.44 -12.42
C LYS A 13 -19.02 -9.38 -11.54
N VAL A 14 -19.67 -10.03 -10.57
CA VAL A 14 -19.06 -11.24 -9.97
C VAL A 14 -18.58 -11.99 -11.19
N PRO A 15 -17.27 -12.20 -11.38
CA PRO A 15 -16.80 -12.71 -12.66
C PRO A 15 -17.61 -13.94 -12.98
N GLU A 16 -18.18 -14.01 -14.19
CA GLU A 16 -18.92 -15.19 -14.63
C GLU A 16 -18.08 -16.44 -14.37
N ASP A 17 -16.74 -16.25 -14.32
CA ASP A 17 -15.74 -17.24 -13.95
C ASP A 17 -15.88 -17.75 -12.51
N ILE A 18 -16.18 -16.93 -11.49
CA ILE A 18 -16.43 -17.41 -10.10
C ILE A 18 -17.78 -18.11 -10.00
N LEU A 19 -18.70 -17.74 -10.89
CA LEU A 19 -20.04 -18.35 -10.97
C LEU A 19 -20.05 -19.61 -11.84
N ASN A 20 -18.91 -20.06 -12.35
CA ASN A 20 -18.76 -21.29 -13.12
C ASN A 20 -18.55 -22.46 -12.14
N GLU A 21 -19.46 -23.43 -12.17
CA GLU A 21 -19.46 -24.63 -11.31
C GLU A 21 -18.17 -25.45 -11.47
N ASP A 22 -17.59 -25.48 -12.67
CA ASP A 22 -16.36 -26.24 -12.94
C ASP A 22 -15.13 -25.59 -12.30
N ILE A 23 -15.06 -24.27 -12.24
CA ILE A 23 -13.98 -23.54 -11.54
C ILE A 23 -14.13 -23.71 -10.05
N LEU A 24 -15.35 -23.58 -9.49
CA LEU A 24 -15.61 -23.86 -8.09
C LEU A 24 -15.23 -25.31 -7.70
N ARG A 25 -15.57 -26.30 -8.55
CA ARG A 25 -15.14 -27.69 -8.35
C ARG A 25 -13.62 -27.84 -8.35
N ARG A 26 -12.92 -27.27 -9.34
CA ARG A 26 -11.46 -27.33 -9.42
C ARG A 26 -10.79 -26.71 -8.20
N LEU A 27 -11.26 -25.56 -7.73
CA LEU A 27 -10.73 -24.88 -6.56
C LEU A 27 -11.04 -25.66 -5.27
N LEU A 28 -12.22 -26.29 -5.17
CA LEU A 28 -12.57 -27.17 -4.05
C LEU A 28 -11.74 -28.48 -4.08
N ASP A 29 -11.48 -29.03 -5.24
CA ASP A 29 -10.65 -30.25 -5.40
C ASP A 29 -9.16 -29.96 -5.12
N GLN A 30 -8.66 -28.75 -5.45
CA GLN A 30 -7.29 -28.32 -5.12
C GLN A 30 -7.05 -28.16 -3.61
N THR A 31 -8.08 -27.89 -2.82
CA THR A 31 -7.97 -27.87 -1.35
C THR A 31 -7.65 -29.23 -0.73
N VAL A 32 -7.89 -30.32 -1.46
CA VAL A 32 -7.65 -31.69 -1.01
C VAL A 32 -6.24 -32.20 -1.36
N THR A 33 -5.56 -31.60 -2.35
CA THR A 33 -4.36 -32.21 -2.94
C THR A 33 -3.05 -31.42 -2.87
N SER A 34 -3.04 -30.14 -2.49
CA SER A 34 -1.79 -29.38 -2.41
C SER A 34 -1.81 -28.29 -1.34
N THR A 35 -1.44 -28.65 -0.14
CA THR A 35 -1.12 -27.71 0.93
C THR A 35 0.35 -27.81 1.31
N ASP A 36 1.26 -27.53 0.40
CA ASP A 36 2.61 -27.17 0.79
C ASP A 36 2.67 -25.64 0.91
N PRO A 37 2.63 -25.10 2.16
CA PRO A 37 2.72 -23.65 2.39
C PRO A 37 4.10 -23.08 2.02
N ASN A 38 5.06 -23.91 1.60
CA ASN A 38 6.41 -23.51 1.21
C ASN A 38 6.62 -23.41 -0.30
N GLN A 39 5.60 -23.65 -1.14
CA GLN A 39 5.70 -23.47 -2.60
C GLN A 39 5.95 -22.03 -3.07
N ASP A 40 5.93 -21.05 -2.18
CA ASP A 40 6.26 -19.65 -2.47
C ASP A 40 7.75 -19.29 -2.46
N ASN A 41 8.66 -20.26 -2.37
CA ASN A 41 9.99 -20.03 -2.90
C ASN A 41 9.84 -19.88 -4.42
N GLU A 42 9.39 -18.67 -4.88
CA GLU A 42 9.61 -18.27 -6.26
C GLU A 42 11.04 -18.68 -6.56
N ASN A 43 11.26 -19.60 -7.53
CA ASN A 43 12.57 -19.96 -8.00
C ASN A 43 13.21 -18.70 -8.61
N ILE A 44 13.72 -17.83 -7.72
CA ILE A 44 14.40 -16.58 -8.07
C ILE A 44 15.69 -16.88 -8.84
N ALA A 45 16.16 -18.14 -8.77
CA ALA A 45 17.44 -18.58 -9.31
C ALA A 45 17.52 -18.70 -10.84
N GLU A 46 16.42 -18.72 -11.58
CA GLU A 46 16.47 -18.91 -13.03
C GLU A 46 16.31 -17.58 -13.78
N GLY A 47 17.42 -17.04 -14.31
CA GLY A 47 17.45 -15.99 -15.33
C GLY A 47 17.76 -14.55 -14.87
N GLY A 48 18.27 -14.33 -13.66
CA GLY A 48 18.76 -13.02 -13.23
C GLY A 48 20.16 -12.71 -13.75
N PHE A 49 20.42 -11.44 -14.10
CA PHE A 49 21.78 -10.98 -14.37
C PHE A 49 22.59 -10.95 -13.07
N GLU A 50 23.89 -11.28 -13.14
CA GLU A 50 24.80 -11.02 -12.05
C GLU A 50 24.80 -9.51 -11.77
N ASN A 51 24.22 -9.11 -10.64
CA ASN A 51 24.22 -7.74 -10.19
C ASN A 51 25.50 -7.53 -9.34
N PRO A 52 26.25 -6.44 -9.54
CA PRO A 52 27.40 -6.13 -8.70
C PRO A 52 27.03 -5.91 -7.22
N LEU A 53 25.75 -5.78 -6.90
CA LEU A 53 25.24 -5.62 -5.55
C LEU A 53 24.69 -6.95 -5.02
N PRO A 54 25.38 -7.63 -4.08
CA PRO A 54 25.00 -8.97 -3.61
C PRO A 54 23.61 -9.07 -2.96
N SER A 55 23.07 -7.92 -2.49
CA SER A 55 21.74 -7.83 -1.86
C SER A 55 20.60 -7.62 -2.86
N VAL A 56 20.91 -7.50 -4.16
CA VAL A 56 19.94 -7.15 -5.21
C VAL A 56 19.85 -8.24 -6.25
N TYR A 57 18.68 -8.83 -6.37
CA TYR A 57 18.28 -9.60 -7.55
C TYR A 57 17.54 -8.67 -8.50
N SER A 58 17.84 -8.67 -9.80
CA SER A 58 17.15 -7.85 -10.80
C SER A 58 17.06 -8.55 -12.15
N ARG A 59 15.88 -8.50 -12.77
CA ARG A 59 15.64 -8.82 -14.18
C ARG A 59 15.73 -7.59 -15.08
N GLY A 60 16.21 -6.47 -14.53
CA GLY A 60 16.45 -5.23 -15.22
C GLY A 60 17.88 -4.74 -15.03
N TYR A 61 18.31 -3.83 -15.89
CA TYR A 61 19.61 -3.19 -15.87
C TYR A 61 19.49 -1.68 -15.94
N PRO A 62 20.41 -0.92 -15.31
CA PRO A 62 20.39 0.55 -15.41
C PRO A 62 20.89 1.01 -16.79
N ALA A 63 20.16 1.96 -17.38
CA ALA A 63 20.54 2.60 -18.64
C ALA A 63 20.03 4.06 -18.68
N PRO A 64 20.57 4.91 -19.57
CA PRO A 64 20.05 6.27 -19.74
C PRO A 64 18.58 6.26 -20.15
N SER A 65 17.75 7.04 -19.43
CA SER A 65 16.34 7.27 -19.75
C SER A 65 16.15 8.68 -20.31
N THR A 66 15.36 8.81 -21.36
CA THR A 66 15.16 10.09 -22.06
C THR A 66 14.49 11.12 -21.16
N GLY A 67 15.24 12.15 -20.77
CA GLY A 67 14.73 13.24 -19.93
C GLY A 67 14.57 12.93 -18.44
N ALA A 68 15.02 11.74 -17.99
CA ALA A 68 14.90 11.29 -16.61
C ALA A 68 16.21 10.70 -16.03
N GLY A 69 17.36 11.02 -16.61
CA GLY A 69 18.66 10.55 -16.13
C GLY A 69 18.88 9.05 -16.35
N THR A 70 19.03 8.28 -15.28
CA THR A 70 19.19 6.82 -15.34
C THR A 70 17.88 6.15 -14.95
N GLY A 71 17.42 5.17 -15.75
CA GLY A 71 16.27 4.32 -15.48
C GLY A 71 16.66 2.85 -15.42
N ILE A 72 15.72 1.98 -15.08
CA ILE A 72 15.87 0.52 -15.11
C ILE A 72 15.07 -0.03 -16.29
N PHE A 73 15.74 -0.83 -17.14
CA PHE A 73 15.16 -1.43 -18.34
C PHE A 73 15.13 -2.94 -18.22
N ALA A 74 14.05 -3.56 -18.71
CA ALA A 74 13.88 -5.02 -18.66
C ALA A 74 14.95 -5.73 -19.50
N ALA A 75 15.67 -6.67 -18.88
CA ALA A 75 16.68 -7.49 -19.56
C ALA A 75 16.09 -8.68 -20.33
N MET A 76 14.85 -9.03 -20.01
CA MET A 76 14.08 -10.12 -20.58
C MET A 76 12.59 -9.79 -20.50
N ASP A 77 11.74 -10.58 -21.17
CA ASP A 77 10.30 -10.48 -21.02
C ASP A 77 9.90 -10.87 -19.60
N ILE A 78 9.03 -10.09 -18.97
CA ILE A 78 8.56 -10.30 -17.60
C ILE A 78 7.04 -10.42 -17.62
N PRO A 79 6.48 -11.55 -17.16
CA PRO A 79 5.04 -11.74 -17.12
C PRO A 79 4.38 -10.87 -16.03
N VAL A 80 3.07 -10.67 -16.15
CA VAL A 80 2.27 -10.04 -15.10
C VAL A 80 2.44 -10.75 -13.75
N GLY A 81 2.53 -10.02 -12.66
CA GLY A 81 2.80 -10.57 -11.32
C GLY A 81 4.26 -11.00 -11.09
N GLY A 82 5.09 -11.02 -12.14
CA GLY A 82 6.48 -11.43 -12.06
C GLY A 82 7.33 -10.49 -11.21
N THR A 83 8.28 -11.03 -10.45
CA THR A 83 9.25 -10.26 -9.69
C THR A 83 10.30 -9.68 -10.63
N ILE A 84 10.36 -8.36 -10.72
CA ILE A 84 11.34 -7.60 -11.50
C ILE A 84 12.61 -7.45 -10.70
N MET A 85 12.46 -7.04 -9.42
CA MET A 85 13.56 -6.74 -8.52
C MET A 85 13.21 -7.22 -7.11
N LEU A 86 14.18 -7.82 -6.44
CA LEU A 86 14.14 -8.14 -5.02
C LEU A 86 15.39 -7.56 -4.35
N ILE A 87 15.19 -6.71 -3.38
CA ILE A 87 16.23 -6.18 -2.52
C ILE A 87 16.09 -6.83 -1.16
N GLN A 88 17.07 -7.63 -0.77
CA GLN A 88 17.04 -8.42 0.45
C GLN A 88 17.43 -7.62 1.71
N ARG A 89 18.08 -6.46 1.52
CA ARG A 89 18.51 -5.60 2.62
C ARG A 89 18.38 -4.14 2.24
N PRO A 90 17.82 -3.29 3.11
CA PRO A 90 17.81 -1.86 2.88
C PRO A 90 19.20 -1.23 2.98
N PHE A 91 19.44 -0.16 2.21
CA PHE A 91 20.50 0.79 2.52
C PHE A 91 20.22 1.45 3.88
N VAL A 92 18.99 1.92 4.05
CA VAL A 92 18.44 2.33 5.34
C VAL A 92 16.95 1.99 5.40
N ALA A 93 16.51 1.46 6.55
CA ALA A 93 15.10 1.37 6.90
C ALA A 93 14.95 1.76 8.38
N VAL A 94 13.90 2.51 8.68
CA VAL A 94 13.54 2.92 10.04
C VAL A 94 12.02 2.92 10.20
N LEU A 95 11.56 2.49 11.36
CA LEU A 95 10.14 2.58 11.73
C LEU A 95 9.74 4.03 11.98
N ASP A 96 8.50 4.39 11.72
CA ASP A 96 7.93 5.63 12.23
C ASP A 96 7.94 5.63 13.75
N THR A 97 7.94 6.82 14.37
CA THR A 97 8.11 6.92 15.83
C THR A 97 6.97 6.25 16.59
N GLU A 98 5.77 6.35 16.05
CA GLU A 98 4.54 5.75 16.56
C GLU A 98 4.56 4.23 16.50
N ARG A 99 5.37 3.65 15.60
CA ARG A 99 5.50 2.19 15.39
C ARG A 99 6.59 1.54 16.26
N LEU A 100 7.44 2.31 16.93
CA LEU A 100 8.48 1.78 17.80
C LEU A 100 7.95 0.96 18.99
N PRO A 101 6.79 1.30 19.60
CA PRO A 101 6.22 0.52 20.69
C PRO A 101 5.65 -0.85 20.29
N ASP A 102 5.17 -0.99 19.07
CA ASP A 102 4.37 -2.14 18.59
C ASP A 102 5.02 -2.97 17.50
N THR A 103 6.11 -2.50 16.90
CA THR A 103 6.76 -3.17 15.77
C THR A 103 8.22 -3.53 16.07
N CYS A 104 8.65 -4.72 15.68
CA CYS A 104 10.02 -5.18 15.86
C CYS A 104 10.98 -4.41 14.93
N SER A 105 11.98 -3.71 15.50
CA SER A 105 12.98 -2.96 14.75
C SER A 105 13.97 -3.84 13.98
N GLY A 106 14.04 -5.15 14.28
CA GLY A 106 14.94 -6.08 13.60
C GLY A 106 14.35 -6.74 12.35
N CYS A 107 13.10 -7.21 12.41
CA CYS A 107 12.43 -7.83 11.26
C CYS A 107 11.35 -6.93 10.64
N LEU A 108 11.22 -5.70 11.08
CA LEU A 108 10.28 -4.71 10.54
C LEU A 108 8.84 -5.25 10.42
N GLY A 109 8.39 -6.02 11.43
CA GLY A 109 7.04 -6.57 11.48
C GLY A 109 6.85 -7.94 10.81
N GLN A 110 7.81 -8.46 10.04
CA GLN A 110 7.66 -9.70 9.27
C GLN A 110 7.23 -10.91 10.12
N HIS A 111 7.80 -11.07 11.32
CA HIS A 111 7.45 -12.21 12.18
C HIS A 111 6.06 -12.09 12.81
N HIS A 112 5.49 -10.89 12.91
CA HIS A 112 4.13 -10.68 13.43
C HIS A 112 3.06 -11.15 12.44
N CYS A 113 3.29 -10.94 11.15
CA CYS A 113 2.36 -11.36 10.10
C CYS A 113 2.32 -12.88 9.89
N ASN A 114 3.36 -13.61 10.35
CA ASN A 114 3.52 -15.04 10.11
C ASN A 114 3.13 -15.94 11.31
N ARG A 115 2.64 -15.36 12.42
CA ARG A 115 2.35 -16.13 13.65
C ARG A 115 0.98 -15.80 14.21
N ASP A 116 0.24 -16.84 14.58
CA ASP A 116 -1.03 -16.79 15.33
C ASP A 116 -0.84 -16.37 16.80
N VAL A 117 0.36 -15.94 17.18
CA VAL A 117 0.71 -15.66 18.58
C VAL A 117 1.04 -14.18 18.71
N ASN A 118 0.39 -13.55 19.67
CA ASN A 118 0.73 -12.20 20.12
C ASN A 118 2.18 -12.22 20.63
N VAL A 119 3.13 -11.80 19.80
CA VAL A 119 4.57 -11.83 20.14
C VAL A 119 4.87 -10.63 21.01
N GLU A 120 5.13 -10.87 22.30
CA GLU A 120 5.60 -9.82 23.21
C GLU A 120 6.95 -9.27 22.77
N LEU A 121 6.98 -7.97 22.45
CA LEU A 121 8.20 -7.27 22.09
C LEU A 121 9.03 -6.89 23.29
N LYS A 122 10.33 -7.21 23.27
CA LYS A 122 11.28 -6.87 24.33
C LYS A 122 12.12 -5.66 23.95
N ALA A 123 12.12 -4.65 24.83
CA ALA A 123 12.90 -3.45 24.62
C ALA A 123 14.40 -3.72 24.70
N CYS A 124 15.21 -2.99 23.91
CA CYS A 124 16.66 -2.96 24.07
C CYS A 124 17.03 -2.55 25.49
N THR A 125 17.80 -3.38 26.18
CA THR A 125 18.21 -3.12 27.58
C THR A 125 19.11 -1.90 27.73
N GLY A 126 19.78 -1.48 26.64
CA GLY A 126 20.65 -0.30 26.61
C GLY A 126 19.87 1.01 26.51
N CYS A 127 19.11 1.20 25.44
CA CYS A 127 18.43 2.48 25.15
C CYS A 127 16.91 2.50 25.46
N ARG A 128 16.26 1.35 25.52
CA ARG A 128 14.80 1.18 25.70
C ARG A 128 13.92 1.82 24.61
N VAL A 129 14.50 2.35 23.55
CA VAL A 129 13.78 3.01 22.44
C VAL A 129 13.27 2.00 21.41
N VAL A 130 14.12 1.06 21.00
CA VAL A 130 13.77 0.04 20.01
C VAL A 130 13.39 -1.27 20.69
N LYS A 131 12.49 -2.03 20.05
CA LYS A 131 12.00 -3.32 20.55
C LYS A 131 12.22 -4.43 19.53
N TYR A 132 12.26 -5.67 20.01
CA TYR A 132 12.56 -6.85 19.21
C TYR A 132 11.67 -8.03 19.61
N CYS A 133 11.25 -8.83 18.65
CA CYS A 133 10.45 -10.04 18.89
C CYS A 133 11.29 -11.20 19.46
N ASN A 134 12.60 -11.23 19.19
CA ASN A 134 13.50 -12.26 19.70
C ASN A 134 14.97 -11.79 19.69
N LYS A 135 15.85 -12.63 20.24
CA LYS A 135 17.30 -12.35 20.31
C LYS A 135 17.97 -12.29 18.92
N THR A 136 17.49 -13.06 17.95
CA THR A 136 18.02 -13.05 16.59
C THR A 136 17.76 -11.71 15.91
N CYS A 137 16.54 -11.18 16.00
CA CYS A 137 16.21 -9.84 15.49
C CYS A 137 17.06 -8.76 16.15
N GLN A 138 17.25 -8.84 17.47
CA GLN A 138 18.11 -7.90 18.18
C GLN A 138 19.57 -8.00 17.71
N ALA A 139 20.12 -9.22 17.58
CA ALA A 139 21.50 -9.43 17.14
C ALA A 139 21.72 -8.94 15.70
N ASN A 140 20.76 -9.16 14.81
CA ASN A 140 20.83 -8.71 13.42
C ASN A 140 20.83 -7.17 13.33
N ASP A 141 19.91 -6.48 13.99
CA ASP A 141 19.87 -5.01 13.99
C ASP A 141 21.09 -4.41 14.71
N TRP A 142 21.54 -5.05 15.81
CA TRP A 142 22.77 -4.66 16.51
C TRP A 142 23.99 -4.69 15.59
N LYS A 143 24.15 -5.78 14.84
CA LYS A 143 25.25 -5.92 13.87
C LYS A 143 25.08 -4.96 12.69
N PHE A 144 23.86 -4.71 12.26
CA PHE A 144 23.57 -3.86 11.11
C PHE A 144 23.81 -2.37 11.42
N ALA A 145 23.21 -1.84 12.51
CA ALA A 145 23.29 -0.42 12.82
C ALA A 145 23.14 -0.06 14.30
N HIS A 146 22.30 -0.76 15.07
CA HIS A 146 21.91 -0.31 16.40
C HIS A 146 23.07 -0.19 17.40
N SER A 147 24.14 -0.96 17.25
CA SER A 147 25.36 -0.83 18.07
C SER A 147 25.98 0.58 18.02
N PHE A 148 25.77 1.31 16.94
CA PHE A 148 26.26 2.68 16.77
C PHE A 148 25.29 3.73 17.30
N GLU A 149 24.01 3.40 17.36
CA GLU A 149 22.88 4.28 17.70
C GLU A 149 22.50 4.19 19.18
N CYS A 150 22.66 3.02 19.78
CA CYS A 150 22.12 2.68 21.10
C CYS A 150 22.51 3.69 22.20
N ARG A 151 23.80 4.09 22.24
CA ARG A 151 24.28 5.08 23.20
C ARG A 151 23.61 6.44 23.01
N ILE A 152 23.50 6.88 21.76
CA ILE A 152 22.87 8.17 21.39
C ILE A 152 21.40 8.16 21.81
N PHE A 153 20.67 7.09 21.51
CA PHE A 153 19.28 6.96 21.91
C PHE A 153 19.11 6.97 23.42
N LYS A 154 20.02 6.32 24.16
CA LYS A 154 20.01 6.33 25.63
C LYS A 154 20.22 7.72 26.20
N GLU A 155 21.19 8.47 25.66
CA GLU A 155 21.52 9.85 26.13
C GLU A 155 20.39 10.85 25.83
N LEU A 156 19.58 10.59 24.80
CA LEU A 156 18.44 11.45 24.43
C LEU A 156 17.17 11.18 25.25
N MET A 157 17.05 10.01 25.92
CA MET A 157 15.86 9.68 26.70
C MET A 157 15.47 10.80 27.68
N PRO A 158 14.17 11.11 27.85
CA PRO A 158 12.99 10.43 27.28
C PRO A 158 12.62 10.89 25.85
N ARG A 159 13.37 11.78 25.24
CA ARG A 159 13.12 12.25 23.87
C ARG A 159 13.54 11.20 22.85
N VAL A 160 12.73 10.98 21.84
CA VAL A 160 13.02 10.11 20.70
C VAL A 160 13.19 10.98 19.45
N LEU A 161 14.26 10.74 18.70
CA LEU A 161 14.46 11.43 17.42
C LEU A 161 13.36 11.05 16.42
N PRO A 162 12.85 12.01 15.61
CA PRO A 162 11.95 11.71 14.50
C PRO A 162 12.51 10.66 13.55
N SER A 163 11.65 9.95 12.82
CA SER A 163 12.05 8.85 11.92
C SER A 163 13.06 9.29 10.85
N ASN A 164 12.89 10.47 10.24
CA ASN A 164 13.85 11.02 9.27
C ASN A 164 15.24 11.26 9.91
N ALA A 165 15.29 11.84 11.13
CA ALA A 165 16.55 12.06 11.84
C ALA A 165 17.24 10.75 12.21
N ARG A 166 16.48 9.72 12.62
CA ARG A 166 17.02 8.37 12.89
C ARG A 166 17.57 7.72 11.62
N ALA A 167 16.90 7.89 10.48
CA ALA A 167 17.37 7.38 9.20
C ALA A 167 18.69 8.05 8.77
N ILE A 168 18.77 9.37 8.84
CA ILE A 168 19.97 10.14 8.49
C ILE A 168 21.13 9.78 9.45
N LEU A 169 20.86 9.73 10.76
CA LEU A 169 21.84 9.30 11.76
C LEU A 169 22.41 7.91 11.44
N ARG A 170 21.54 6.94 11.13
CA ARG A 170 21.92 5.58 10.73
C ARG A 170 22.80 5.57 9.49
N MET A 171 22.43 6.32 8.45
CA MET A 171 23.22 6.43 7.23
C MET A 171 24.60 7.03 7.47
N VAL A 172 24.69 8.13 8.22
CA VAL A 172 25.94 8.82 8.56
C VAL A 172 26.86 7.91 9.35
N LEU A 173 26.36 7.30 10.45
CA LEU A 173 27.15 6.43 11.30
C LEU A 173 27.67 5.19 10.55
N ARG A 174 26.86 4.61 9.66
CA ARG A 174 27.30 3.47 8.84
C ARG A 174 28.32 3.87 7.78
N SER A 175 28.13 5.03 7.14
CA SER A 175 29.07 5.55 6.14
C SER A 175 30.46 5.79 6.76
N GLU A 176 30.54 6.48 7.89
CA GLU A 176 31.82 6.74 8.56
C GLU A 176 32.55 5.48 8.99
N ARG A 177 31.81 4.43 9.35
CA ARG A 177 32.39 3.14 9.78
C ARG A 177 32.65 2.18 8.64
N GLY A 178 32.49 2.61 7.37
CA GLY A 178 32.69 1.77 6.19
C GLY A 178 31.81 0.53 6.19
N LYS A 179 30.54 0.65 6.64
CA LYS A 179 29.58 -0.47 6.74
C LYS A 179 28.70 -0.64 5.50
N TYR A 180 28.87 0.22 4.51
CA TYR A 180 28.23 0.06 3.20
C TYR A 180 29.20 -0.57 2.20
N PRO A 181 28.72 -1.47 1.31
CA PRO A 181 29.48 -1.85 0.13
C PRO A 181 29.87 -0.59 -0.68
N LYS A 182 31.05 -0.61 -1.27
CA LYS A 182 31.59 0.56 -1.98
C LYS A 182 30.68 0.98 -3.13
N GLU A 183 30.24 0.01 -3.91
CA GLU A 183 29.38 0.20 -5.09
C GLU A 183 28.02 0.78 -4.69
N GLU A 184 27.44 0.30 -3.60
CA GLU A 184 26.16 0.78 -3.08
C GLU A 184 26.24 2.23 -2.58
N LEU A 185 27.34 2.55 -1.85
CA LEU A 185 27.58 3.92 -1.37
C LEU A 185 27.85 4.89 -2.53
N GLU A 186 28.58 4.46 -3.56
CA GLU A 186 28.83 5.25 -4.76
C GLU A 186 27.53 5.51 -5.53
N LEU A 187 26.66 4.50 -5.64
CA LEU A 187 25.35 4.66 -6.26
C LEU A 187 24.47 5.64 -5.47
N PHE A 188 24.45 5.53 -4.13
CA PHE A 188 23.74 6.49 -3.26
C PHE A 188 24.26 7.92 -3.44
N ARG A 189 25.57 8.11 -3.57
CA ARG A 189 26.16 9.44 -3.79
C ARG A 189 25.71 10.07 -5.10
N LYS A 190 25.44 9.26 -6.14
CA LYS A 190 24.97 9.72 -7.47
C LYS A 190 23.47 10.01 -7.53
N LEU A 191 22.67 9.61 -6.53
CA LEU A 191 21.26 9.95 -6.51
C LEU A 191 21.07 11.45 -6.47
N GLU A 192 20.00 11.91 -7.12
CA GLU A 192 19.63 13.33 -7.15
C GLU A 192 19.20 13.81 -5.75
N SER A 193 19.56 15.04 -5.41
CA SER A 193 19.20 15.66 -4.12
C SER A 193 18.32 16.90 -4.28
N HIS A 194 18.30 17.53 -5.45
CA HIS A 194 17.60 18.79 -5.72
C HIS A 194 17.85 19.86 -4.65
N MET A 195 19.09 19.90 -4.12
CA MET A 195 19.40 20.76 -2.98
C MET A 195 19.23 22.23 -3.31
N ASP A 196 19.63 22.63 -4.51
CA ASP A 196 19.54 24.04 -4.97
C ASP A 196 18.07 24.46 -5.09
N GLU A 197 17.23 23.59 -5.64
CA GLU A 197 15.80 23.82 -5.77
C GLU A 197 15.12 23.85 -4.39
N ILE A 198 15.48 22.94 -3.47
CA ILE A 198 14.96 22.93 -2.11
C ILE A 198 15.29 24.25 -1.41
N GLN A 199 16.53 24.71 -1.49
CA GLN A 199 16.96 25.95 -0.86
C GLN A 199 16.27 27.19 -1.47
N ALA A 200 16.06 27.20 -2.79
CA ALA A 200 15.49 28.33 -3.50
C ALA A 200 13.96 28.40 -3.40
N GLN A 201 13.26 27.26 -3.35
CA GLN A 201 11.81 27.19 -3.58
C GLN A 201 11.03 26.61 -2.39
N ASN A 202 11.66 25.90 -1.45
CA ASN A 202 10.97 25.22 -0.35
C ASN A 202 11.68 25.46 0.99
N TRP A 203 11.48 26.65 1.53
CA TRP A 203 12.10 27.08 2.79
C TRP A 203 11.78 26.18 3.98
N GLU A 204 10.56 25.67 4.08
CA GLU A 204 10.14 24.78 5.18
C GLU A 204 10.89 23.44 5.12
N GLN A 205 11.00 22.87 3.92
CA GLN A 205 11.78 21.65 3.68
C GLN A 205 13.26 21.88 4.00
N TRP A 206 13.83 22.98 3.52
CA TRP A 206 15.22 23.35 3.82
C TRP A 206 15.48 23.50 5.31
N GLN A 207 14.62 24.22 6.04
CA GLN A 207 14.74 24.33 7.49
C GLN A 207 14.71 22.97 8.18
N ARG A 208 13.78 22.09 7.81
CA ARG A 208 13.67 20.73 8.38
C ARG A 208 14.93 19.92 8.14
N ILE A 209 15.47 19.92 6.91
CA ILE A 209 16.71 19.21 6.56
C ILE A 209 17.90 19.78 7.34
N SER A 210 18.07 21.11 7.34
CA SER A 210 19.17 21.79 8.02
C SER A 210 19.15 21.56 9.53
N LEU A 211 18.00 21.69 10.19
CA LEU A 211 17.85 21.42 11.62
C LEU A 211 18.15 19.95 11.95
N THR A 212 17.70 19.04 11.09
CA THR A 212 17.99 17.61 11.26
C THR A 212 19.48 17.33 11.10
N ALA A 213 20.14 17.91 10.11
CA ALA A 213 21.58 17.75 9.88
C ALA A 213 22.40 18.25 11.08
N LYS A 214 22.07 19.43 11.63
CA LYS A 214 22.69 19.98 12.86
C LYS A 214 22.50 19.04 14.05
N ALA A 215 21.32 18.49 14.23
CA ALA A 215 21.04 17.54 15.30
C ALA A 215 21.86 16.25 15.13
N VAL A 216 21.88 15.68 13.92
CA VAL A 216 22.66 14.47 13.61
C VAL A 216 24.15 14.72 13.82
N LYS A 217 24.71 15.83 13.33
CA LYS A 217 26.11 16.20 13.54
C LYS A 217 26.45 16.28 15.03
N LYS A 218 25.61 16.98 15.80
CA LYS A 218 25.78 17.17 17.24
C LYS A 218 25.76 15.86 18.02
N TYR A 219 24.77 15.00 17.76
CA TYR A 219 24.57 13.79 18.55
C TYR A 219 25.48 12.64 18.12
N SER A 220 25.82 12.54 16.84
CA SER A 220 26.75 11.51 16.35
C SER A 220 28.22 11.80 16.67
N GLY A 221 28.59 13.09 16.78
CA GLY A 221 29.97 13.52 16.84
C GLY A 221 30.77 13.16 15.59
N CYS A 222 30.10 12.96 14.45
CA CYS A 222 30.71 12.50 13.20
C CYS A 222 31.66 13.55 12.60
N ALA A 223 32.62 13.11 11.79
CA ALA A 223 33.52 13.98 11.07
C ALA A 223 32.88 14.61 9.81
N MET A 224 31.82 13.97 9.29
CA MET A 224 31.12 14.42 8.09
C MET A 224 30.64 15.87 8.20
N GLU A 225 30.87 16.69 7.17
CA GLU A 225 30.44 18.08 7.14
C GLU A 225 28.90 18.20 7.13
N GLU A 226 28.36 19.25 7.75
CA GLU A 226 26.91 19.48 7.89
C GLU A 226 26.22 19.52 6.53
N GLU A 227 26.83 20.16 5.53
CA GLU A 227 26.33 20.23 4.15
C GLU A 227 26.15 18.82 3.56
N MET A 228 27.12 17.92 3.77
CA MET A 228 26.99 16.53 3.30
C MET A 228 25.85 15.80 4.02
N ILE A 229 25.62 16.08 5.30
CA ILE A 229 24.49 15.51 6.04
C ILE A 229 23.15 16.05 5.49
N CYS A 230 23.10 17.34 5.08
CA CYS A 230 21.95 17.90 4.39
C CYS A 230 21.66 17.16 3.07
N HIS A 231 22.69 16.84 2.27
CA HIS A 231 22.50 16.02 1.06
C HIS A 231 21.97 14.61 1.37
N TYR A 232 22.39 13.98 2.48
CA TYR A 232 21.82 12.70 2.91
C TYR A 232 20.32 12.85 3.23
N GLY A 233 19.95 13.95 3.90
CA GLY A 233 18.55 14.27 4.22
C GLY A 233 17.70 14.48 2.98
N ALA A 234 18.16 15.31 2.04
CA ALA A 234 17.47 15.59 0.79
C ALA A 234 17.29 14.32 -0.06
N LYS A 235 18.36 13.51 -0.20
CA LYS A 235 18.27 12.23 -0.91
C LYS A 235 17.30 11.24 -0.24
N LEU A 236 17.25 11.21 1.09
CA LEU A 236 16.28 10.40 1.82
C LEU A 236 14.84 10.82 1.47
N GLU A 237 14.53 12.11 1.52
CA GLU A 237 13.19 12.63 1.26
C GLU A 237 12.72 12.39 -0.18
N LEU A 238 13.64 12.45 -1.15
CA LEU A 238 13.34 12.29 -2.57
C LEU A 238 13.30 10.83 -3.04
N ASN A 239 14.13 9.96 -2.44
CA ASN A 239 14.39 8.63 -3.00
C ASN A 239 13.92 7.50 -2.08
N SER A 240 13.33 7.81 -0.93
CA SER A 240 12.80 6.77 -0.05
C SER A 240 11.37 6.37 -0.42
N TYR A 241 11.07 5.10 -0.13
CA TYR A 241 9.73 4.55 -0.21
C TYR A 241 9.10 4.52 1.19
N ASN A 242 7.82 4.81 1.27
CA ASN A 242 7.04 4.41 2.45
C ASN A 242 6.98 2.89 2.45
N PHE A 243 7.43 2.25 3.52
CA PHE A 243 7.24 0.81 3.61
C PHE A 243 6.07 0.47 4.54
N HIS A 244 5.39 -0.62 4.19
CA HIS A 244 4.17 -1.06 4.81
C HIS A 244 4.30 -2.51 5.29
N SER A 245 3.48 -2.90 6.26
CA SER A 245 3.27 -4.30 6.54
C SER A 245 2.65 -5.00 5.32
N PRO A 246 2.73 -6.34 5.22
CA PRO A 246 2.01 -7.09 4.17
C PRO A 246 0.49 -6.84 4.16
N LEU A 247 -0.07 -6.31 5.24
CA LEU A 247 -1.47 -5.92 5.40
C LEU A 247 -1.70 -4.40 5.24
N ALA A 248 -0.76 -3.70 4.60
CA ALA A 248 -0.79 -2.29 4.23
C ALA A 248 -0.70 -1.26 5.38
N ASP A 249 -0.40 -1.67 6.63
CA ASP A 249 -0.10 -0.70 7.68
C ASP A 249 1.21 0.02 7.38
N ARG A 250 1.21 1.33 7.42
CA ARG A 250 2.45 2.10 7.29
C ARG A 250 3.37 1.83 8.47
N LEU A 251 4.61 1.47 8.18
CA LEU A 251 5.63 1.15 9.18
C LEU A 251 6.77 2.18 9.26
N GLY A 252 7.11 2.86 8.15
CA GLY A 252 8.18 3.84 8.13
C GLY A 252 8.78 4.12 6.76
N PHE A 253 10.11 4.34 6.72
CA PHE A 253 10.87 4.68 5.51
C PHE A 253 11.84 3.57 5.14
N TYR A 254 11.94 3.31 3.84
CA TYR A 254 12.88 2.37 3.22
C TYR A 254 13.59 3.05 2.06
N LEU A 255 14.91 3.00 2.02
CA LEU A 255 15.70 3.46 0.89
C LEU A 255 16.72 2.41 0.49
N HIS A 256 16.82 2.18 -0.81
CA HIS A 256 17.93 1.46 -1.43
C HIS A 256 18.27 2.16 -2.76
N PRO A 257 19.56 2.52 -3.01
CA PRO A 257 19.92 3.34 -4.15
C PRO A 257 19.64 2.69 -5.50
N TYR A 258 19.65 1.36 -5.59
CA TYR A 258 19.30 0.67 -6.83
C TYR A 258 17.80 0.73 -7.13
N ALA A 259 16.94 0.61 -6.11
CA ALA A 259 15.49 0.78 -6.29
C ALA A 259 15.13 2.22 -6.67
N ALA A 260 15.88 3.18 -6.16
CA ALA A 260 15.70 4.61 -6.48
C ALA A 260 16.02 4.97 -7.94
N LEU A 261 16.61 4.06 -8.73
CA LEU A 261 16.78 4.25 -10.17
C LEU A 261 15.52 3.95 -10.99
N VAL A 262 14.48 3.37 -10.38
CA VAL A 262 13.22 3.12 -11.08
C VAL A 262 12.46 4.43 -11.24
N ASN A 263 12.27 4.88 -12.48
CA ASN A 263 11.66 6.16 -12.80
C ASN A 263 10.13 6.18 -12.63
N HIS A 264 9.58 7.40 -12.65
CA HIS A 264 8.16 7.65 -12.51
C HIS A 264 7.41 7.61 -13.85
N SER A 265 6.21 7.03 -13.81
CA SER A 265 5.14 7.28 -14.77
C SER A 265 3.79 7.26 -14.07
N CYS A 266 2.86 8.17 -14.44
CA CYS A 266 1.46 8.04 -14.01
C CYS A 266 0.75 6.88 -14.73
N ASP A 267 1.34 6.35 -15.81
CA ASP A 267 0.95 5.14 -16.54
C ASP A 267 2.02 4.06 -16.30
N TYR A 268 2.20 3.70 -15.04
CA TYR A 268 3.23 2.78 -14.56
C TYR A 268 2.93 1.33 -14.95
N ASN A 269 4.00 0.52 -15.10
CA ASN A 269 3.92 -0.91 -15.43
C ASN A 269 4.34 -1.83 -14.28
N SER A 270 4.78 -1.26 -13.17
CA SER A 270 5.23 -2.01 -12.01
C SER A 270 4.87 -1.31 -10.70
N VAL A 271 4.89 -2.07 -9.60
CA VAL A 271 4.61 -1.59 -8.24
C VAL A 271 5.70 -2.01 -7.28
N VAL A 272 5.84 -1.23 -6.21
CA VAL A 272 6.75 -1.52 -5.10
C VAL A 272 5.95 -2.03 -3.92
N GLY A 273 6.43 -3.11 -3.32
CA GLY A 273 5.89 -3.66 -2.08
C GLY A 273 7.01 -4.06 -1.11
N SER A 274 6.73 -4.10 0.17
CA SER A 274 7.67 -4.52 1.21
C SER A 274 7.17 -5.72 2.00
N ASP A 275 8.10 -6.60 2.37
CA ASP A 275 7.84 -7.80 3.16
C ASP A 275 8.98 -7.95 4.19
N GLY A 276 8.77 -7.40 5.37
CA GLY A 276 9.83 -7.22 6.37
C GLY A 276 10.92 -6.27 5.87
N ASP A 277 12.17 -6.72 5.87
CA ASP A 277 13.33 -5.96 5.38
C ASP A 277 13.57 -6.11 3.87
N ALA A 278 12.78 -6.92 3.17
CA ALA A 278 12.83 -7.08 1.73
C ALA A 278 11.92 -6.09 1.00
N LEU A 279 12.41 -5.56 -0.14
CA LEU A 279 11.65 -4.74 -1.06
C LEU A 279 11.49 -5.48 -2.40
N TYR A 280 10.27 -5.53 -2.89
CA TYR A 280 9.90 -6.14 -4.17
C TYR A 280 9.45 -5.07 -5.16
N VAL A 281 9.95 -5.15 -6.39
CA VAL A 281 9.33 -4.47 -7.55
C VAL A 281 8.71 -5.57 -8.41
N LYS A 282 7.41 -5.48 -8.67
CA LYS A 282 6.64 -6.52 -9.38
C LYS A 282 5.89 -5.92 -10.56
N ALA A 283 5.80 -6.70 -11.65
CA ALA A 283 5.13 -6.28 -12.87
C ALA A 283 3.60 -6.29 -12.69
N LEU A 284 2.92 -5.19 -13.04
CA LEU A 284 1.45 -5.09 -13.07
C LEU A 284 0.86 -5.57 -14.39
N ARG A 285 1.62 -5.44 -15.47
CA ARG A 285 1.30 -5.89 -16.83
C ARG A 285 2.53 -6.58 -17.42
N PRO A 286 2.41 -7.35 -18.52
CA PRO A 286 3.58 -7.89 -19.19
C PRO A 286 4.53 -6.78 -19.60
N ILE A 287 5.82 -6.94 -19.34
CA ILE A 287 6.89 -6.01 -19.70
C ILE A 287 7.80 -6.69 -20.71
N GLN A 288 8.03 -6.06 -21.85
CA GLN A 288 8.88 -6.61 -22.89
C GLN A 288 10.37 -6.30 -22.63
N LYS A 289 11.26 -7.16 -23.12
CA LYS A 289 12.70 -6.91 -23.09
C LYS A 289 13.03 -5.53 -23.71
N GLY A 290 13.80 -4.72 -22.97
CA GLY A 290 14.17 -3.36 -23.37
C GLY A 290 13.14 -2.28 -23.01
N GLU A 291 11.96 -2.64 -22.47
CA GLU A 291 10.99 -1.68 -21.95
C GLU A 291 11.48 -1.12 -20.62
N GLU A 292 11.27 0.18 -20.38
CA GLU A 292 11.59 0.82 -19.10
C GLU A 292 10.62 0.38 -18.02
N ILE A 293 11.17 0.04 -16.85
CA ILE A 293 10.42 -0.32 -15.65
C ILE A 293 10.05 0.96 -14.92
N LEU A 294 8.76 1.19 -14.71
CA LEU A 294 8.22 2.45 -14.23
C LEU A 294 7.26 2.21 -13.06
N VAL A 295 7.38 3.03 -12.02
CA VAL A 295 6.46 3.06 -10.87
C VAL A 295 5.79 4.42 -10.74
N SER A 296 4.77 4.55 -9.91
CA SER A 296 4.25 5.87 -9.57
C SER A 296 4.86 6.39 -8.26
N TYR A 297 5.36 7.63 -8.26
CA TYR A 297 5.88 8.32 -7.07
C TYR A 297 4.78 9.00 -6.26
N ILE A 298 3.60 9.13 -6.87
CA ILE A 298 2.43 9.83 -6.34
C ILE A 298 1.19 8.95 -6.48
N ASP A 299 0.06 9.38 -5.94
CA ASP A 299 -1.21 8.74 -6.25
C ASP A 299 -1.64 9.07 -7.69
N ALA A 300 -1.45 8.10 -8.60
CA ALA A 300 -1.81 8.23 -10.01
C ALA A 300 -3.34 8.27 -10.26
N THR A 301 -4.16 8.05 -9.23
CA THR A 301 -5.63 8.18 -9.32
C THR A 301 -6.09 9.63 -9.16
N ASN A 302 -5.19 10.54 -8.78
CA ASN A 302 -5.46 11.97 -8.70
C ASN A 302 -5.68 12.60 -10.10
N PRO A 303 -6.46 13.70 -10.19
CA PRO A 303 -6.61 14.50 -11.39
C PRO A 303 -5.28 15.04 -11.93
N TYR A 304 -5.22 15.32 -13.23
CA TYR A 304 -4.00 15.76 -13.93
C TYR A 304 -3.29 16.93 -13.25
N LYS A 305 -4.03 18.00 -12.90
CA LYS A 305 -3.45 19.18 -12.25
C LYS A 305 -2.81 18.84 -10.89
N THR A 306 -3.46 18.02 -10.08
CA THR A 306 -2.96 17.56 -8.78
C THR A 306 -1.69 16.75 -8.93
N ARG A 307 -1.66 15.79 -9.88
CA ARG A 307 -0.47 14.98 -10.16
C ARG A 307 0.72 15.85 -10.58
N GLN A 308 0.51 16.79 -11.52
CA GLN A 308 1.59 17.67 -11.98
C GLN A 308 2.11 18.60 -10.87
N LYS A 309 1.20 19.13 -10.03
CA LYS A 309 1.55 19.95 -8.88
C LYS A 309 2.41 19.17 -7.89
N GLU A 310 1.98 17.98 -7.49
CA GLU A 310 2.70 17.15 -6.53
C GLU A 310 4.08 16.72 -7.04
N LEU A 311 4.19 16.34 -8.32
CA LEU A 311 5.47 15.98 -8.94
C LEU A 311 6.43 17.18 -9.00
N LEU A 312 5.91 18.37 -9.34
CA LEU A 312 6.73 19.58 -9.39
C LEU A 312 7.20 20.01 -8.00
N GLU A 313 6.33 20.00 -7.00
CA GLU A 313 6.63 20.47 -5.64
C GLU A 313 7.55 19.50 -4.86
N ARG A 314 7.42 18.18 -5.10
CA ARG A 314 8.17 17.16 -4.34
C ARG A 314 9.38 16.62 -5.07
N TYR A 315 9.33 16.55 -6.41
CA TYR A 315 10.34 15.89 -7.23
C TYR A 315 10.93 16.80 -8.30
N TYR A 316 10.49 18.08 -8.40
CA TYR A 316 11.04 19.13 -9.24
C TYR A 316 10.98 18.84 -10.75
N PHE A 317 10.02 18.01 -11.21
CA PHE A 317 9.82 17.75 -12.64
C PHE A 317 8.35 17.74 -13.06
N LYS A 318 8.11 17.91 -14.37
CA LYS A 318 6.79 17.74 -15.01
C LYS A 318 6.73 16.41 -15.73
N CYS A 319 5.77 15.55 -15.37
CA CYS A 319 5.57 14.28 -16.03
C CYS A 319 4.99 14.44 -17.44
N ARG A 320 5.57 13.72 -18.42
CA ARG A 320 5.14 13.70 -19.83
C ARG A 320 4.80 12.28 -20.30
N CYS A 321 4.36 11.40 -19.40
CA CYS A 321 3.93 10.04 -19.76
C CYS A 321 2.65 10.06 -20.59
N SER A 322 2.33 8.94 -21.25
CA SER A 322 1.13 8.74 -22.08
C SER A 322 -0.19 9.16 -21.41
N LYS A 323 -0.31 9.01 -20.09
CA LYS A 323 -1.45 9.49 -19.32
C LYS A 323 -1.46 11.02 -19.17
N CYS A 324 -0.31 11.64 -18.90
CA CYS A 324 -0.20 13.08 -18.72
C CYS A 324 -0.30 13.87 -20.03
N GLU A 325 0.09 13.30 -21.17
CA GLU A 325 -0.10 13.89 -22.49
C GLU A 325 -1.57 14.11 -22.86
N LYS A 326 -2.47 13.29 -22.30
CA LYS A 326 -3.92 13.45 -22.45
C LYS A 326 -4.50 14.62 -21.64
N GLY A 327 -3.71 15.25 -20.77
CA GLY A 327 -4.13 16.37 -19.91
C GLY A 327 -5.36 16.00 -19.06
N THR A 328 -6.36 16.89 -19.07
CA THR A 328 -7.63 16.74 -18.32
C THR A 328 -8.66 15.85 -19.03
N SER A 329 -8.30 15.20 -20.13
CA SER A 329 -9.23 14.28 -20.83
C SER A 329 -9.25 12.86 -20.23
N THR A 330 -8.49 12.62 -19.15
CA THR A 330 -8.43 11.33 -18.50
C THR A 330 -9.66 11.06 -17.62
N ARG A 331 -9.87 9.78 -17.25
CA ARG A 331 -10.96 9.36 -16.36
C ARG A 331 -10.96 10.14 -15.03
N GLU A 332 -9.78 10.37 -14.49
CA GLU A 332 -9.56 11.02 -13.20
C GLU A 332 -10.02 12.49 -13.18
N ASP A 333 -10.11 13.11 -14.35
CA ASP A 333 -10.54 14.50 -14.49
C ASP A 333 -12.01 14.65 -14.86
N ARG A 334 -12.68 13.57 -15.34
CA ARG A 334 -14.06 13.65 -15.84
C ARG A 334 -15.07 13.78 -14.72
N PHE A 335 -16.07 14.62 -14.95
CA PHE A 335 -17.29 14.71 -14.17
C PHE A 335 -18.46 13.97 -14.85
N LEU A 336 -19.57 13.78 -14.12
CA LEU A 336 -20.82 13.24 -14.65
C LEU A 336 -21.60 14.36 -15.36
N GLY A 337 -21.29 14.60 -16.63
CA GLY A 337 -21.86 15.70 -17.40
C GLY A 337 -21.07 17.01 -17.30
N GLU A 338 -21.56 18.07 -17.95
CA GLU A 338 -20.95 19.39 -17.85
C GLU A 338 -21.37 20.08 -16.56
N PRO A 339 -20.43 20.51 -15.72
CA PRO A 339 -20.76 21.19 -14.47
C PRO A 339 -21.37 22.57 -14.77
N HIS A 340 -22.52 22.84 -14.17
CA HIS A 340 -23.21 24.12 -14.34
C HIS A 340 -22.51 25.29 -13.61
N ASP A 341 -21.76 24.98 -12.54
CA ASP A 341 -21.00 25.95 -11.74
C ASP A 341 -19.71 25.31 -11.21
N LEU A 342 -18.59 25.77 -11.71
CA LEU A 342 -17.26 25.28 -11.30
C LEU A 342 -16.91 25.69 -9.86
N SER A 343 -17.40 26.83 -9.38
CA SER A 343 -17.11 27.32 -8.03
C SER A 343 -17.67 26.39 -6.96
N ILE A 344 -18.86 25.86 -7.16
CA ILE A 344 -19.50 24.89 -6.25
C ILE A 344 -18.66 23.59 -6.16
N LEU A 345 -18.09 23.17 -7.29
CA LEU A 345 -17.24 21.99 -7.31
C LEU A 345 -15.91 22.22 -6.60
N GLU A 346 -15.28 23.38 -6.80
CA GLU A 346 -14.04 23.77 -6.15
C GLU A 346 -14.22 23.90 -4.62
N ASP A 347 -15.34 24.47 -4.18
CA ASP A 347 -15.67 24.57 -2.74
C ASP A 347 -15.91 23.18 -2.13
N ALA A 348 -16.63 22.28 -2.81
CA ALA A 348 -16.86 20.93 -2.35
C ALA A 348 -15.56 20.10 -2.29
N GLU A 349 -14.69 20.24 -3.31
CA GLU A 349 -13.36 19.60 -3.33
C GLU A 349 -12.47 20.12 -2.20
N SER A 350 -12.43 21.44 -2.00
CA SER A 350 -11.68 22.08 -0.91
C SER A 350 -12.13 21.61 0.46
N ALA A 351 -13.43 21.53 0.69
CA ALA A 351 -14.00 21.02 1.95
C ALA A 351 -13.58 19.56 2.18
N ALA A 352 -13.66 18.73 1.15
CA ALA A 352 -13.28 17.33 1.22
C ALA A 352 -11.77 17.14 1.49
N MET A 353 -10.91 17.91 0.80
CA MET A 353 -9.45 17.87 1.02
C MET A 353 -9.08 18.36 2.42
N ASN A 354 -9.80 19.35 2.96
CA ASN A 354 -9.58 19.85 4.31
C ASN A 354 -9.86 18.77 5.37
N VAL A 355 -10.90 17.98 5.18
CA VAL A 355 -11.19 16.82 6.05
C VAL A 355 -10.10 15.77 5.94
N LEU A 356 -9.73 15.36 4.71
CA LEU A 356 -8.66 14.37 4.48
C LEU A 356 -7.33 14.76 5.12
N ASN A 357 -6.96 16.04 5.07
CA ASN A 357 -5.72 16.54 5.68
C ASN A 357 -5.74 16.50 7.22
N ARG A 358 -6.93 16.42 7.84
CA ARG A 358 -7.10 16.37 9.30
C ARG A 358 -7.31 14.98 9.86
N VAL A 359 -7.75 14.03 9.03
CA VAL A 359 -7.90 12.62 9.43
C VAL A 359 -6.56 12.08 9.94
N GLY A 360 -6.61 11.34 11.05
CA GLY A 360 -5.41 10.80 11.72
C GLY A 360 -4.62 11.82 12.54
N SER A 361 -5.05 13.10 12.58
CA SER A 361 -4.45 14.09 13.47
C SER A 361 -4.95 13.92 14.91
N PRO A 362 -4.15 14.26 15.93
CA PRO A 362 -4.57 14.17 17.34
C PRO A 362 -5.79 15.05 17.70
N GLN A 363 -6.15 16.00 16.83
CA GLN A 363 -7.26 16.95 17.03
C GLN A 363 -8.61 16.40 16.56
N LEU A 364 -8.65 15.28 15.86
CA LEU A 364 -9.86 14.70 15.30
C LEU A 364 -9.94 13.23 15.68
N SER A 365 -10.91 12.87 16.53
CA SER A 365 -11.18 11.48 16.87
C SER A 365 -11.69 10.69 15.66
N PRO A 366 -11.56 9.34 15.62
CA PRO A 366 -12.09 8.54 14.53
C PRO A 366 -13.59 8.74 14.31
N SER A 367 -14.38 8.88 15.38
CA SER A 367 -15.83 9.12 15.31
C SER A 367 -16.15 10.46 14.66
N GLU A 368 -15.52 11.55 15.11
CA GLU A 368 -15.67 12.88 14.51
C GLU A 368 -15.21 12.90 13.05
N ALA A 369 -14.11 12.20 12.75
CA ALA A 369 -13.61 12.04 11.37
C ALA A 369 -14.64 11.33 10.48
N ALA A 370 -15.24 10.24 10.95
CA ALA A 370 -16.28 9.52 10.22
C ALA A 370 -17.48 10.42 9.90
N ASP A 371 -17.94 11.20 10.87
CA ASP A 371 -19.06 12.13 10.68
C ASP A 371 -18.72 13.27 9.71
N GLU A 372 -17.52 13.84 9.80
CA GLU A 372 -17.06 14.85 8.85
C GLU A 372 -16.93 14.28 7.44
N ILE A 373 -16.36 13.08 7.28
CA ILE A 373 -16.26 12.38 5.99
C ILE A 373 -17.66 12.13 5.40
N LYS A 374 -18.59 11.60 6.17
CA LYS A 374 -19.98 11.39 5.71
C LYS A 374 -20.61 12.68 5.23
N ARG A 375 -20.37 13.79 5.91
CA ARG A 375 -20.90 15.13 5.55
C ARG A 375 -20.33 15.62 4.22
N VAL A 376 -19.01 15.52 4.01
CA VAL A 376 -18.39 15.97 2.75
C VAL A 376 -18.69 15.04 1.58
N LEU A 377 -18.83 13.72 1.80
CA LEU A 377 -19.32 12.78 0.79
C LEU A 377 -20.72 13.18 0.30
N LYS A 378 -21.65 13.51 1.21
CA LYS A 378 -22.97 14.06 0.84
C LYS A 378 -22.86 15.37 0.07
N GLY A 379 -21.95 16.26 0.47
CA GLY A 379 -21.67 17.52 -0.22
C GLY A 379 -21.26 17.28 -1.68
N LEU A 380 -20.32 16.36 -1.92
CA LEU A 380 -19.88 15.98 -3.27
C LEU A 380 -21.00 15.33 -4.08
N HIS A 381 -21.81 14.45 -3.49
CA HIS A 381 -22.97 13.84 -4.16
C HIS A 381 -24.04 14.86 -4.56
N ARG A 382 -24.30 15.87 -3.72
CA ARG A 382 -25.26 16.96 -4.01
C ARG A 382 -24.89 17.81 -5.22
N THR A 383 -23.62 17.87 -5.59
CA THR A 383 -23.21 18.54 -6.84
C THR A 383 -23.75 17.83 -8.08
N SER A 384 -24.20 16.56 -7.94
CA SER A 384 -24.65 15.67 -9.03
C SER A 384 -23.64 15.45 -10.16
N ALA A 385 -22.44 16.00 -10.02
CA ALA A 385 -21.39 15.97 -11.04
C ALA A 385 -20.23 15.03 -10.66
N TRP A 386 -20.07 14.66 -9.38
CA TRP A 386 -18.90 13.94 -8.89
C TRP A 386 -19.04 12.42 -9.00
N PRO A 387 -18.21 11.73 -9.84
CA PRO A 387 -18.22 10.27 -9.89
C PRO A 387 -17.63 9.68 -8.60
N ILE A 388 -18.21 8.58 -8.11
CA ILE A 388 -17.69 7.86 -6.92
C ILE A 388 -16.25 7.29 -7.13
N THR A 389 -15.81 7.21 -8.39
CA THR A 389 -14.48 6.73 -8.80
C THR A 389 -13.45 7.84 -8.99
N ARG A 390 -13.81 9.10 -8.74
CA ARG A 390 -12.94 10.26 -8.84
C ARG A 390 -12.47 10.69 -7.45
N GLN A 391 -11.20 11.11 -7.33
CA GLN A 391 -10.73 11.77 -6.11
C GLN A 391 -11.46 13.11 -5.89
N PRO A 392 -11.75 13.49 -4.65
CA PRO A 392 -11.38 12.85 -3.38
C PRO A 392 -12.35 11.77 -2.86
N MET A 393 -13.47 11.44 -3.56
CA MET A 393 -14.45 10.46 -3.11
C MET A 393 -13.83 9.09 -2.78
N VAL A 394 -12.83 8.69 -3.56
CA VAL A 394 -12.12 7.41 -3.37
C VAL A 394 -11.37 7.42 -2.03
N ALA A 395 -10.54 8.43 -1.79
CA ALA A 395 -9.78 8.56 -0.55
C ALA A 395 -10.68 8.73 0.69
N LEU A 396 -11.74 9.55 0.58
CA LEU A 396 -12.71 9.72 1.67
C LEU A 396 -13.37 8.39 2.07
N ARG A 397 -13.66 7.52 1.11
CA ARG A 397 -14.26 6.22 1.41
C ARG A 397 -13.27 5.26 2.07
N ASP A 398 -11.99 5.33 1.72
CA ASP A 398 -10.94 4.56 2.39
C ASP A 398 -10.76 4.99 3.84
N GLU A 399 -10.67 6.30 4.07
CA GLU A 399 -10.56 6.85 5.41
C GLU A 399 -11.82 6.58 6.26
N LEU A 400 -13.01 6.60 5.65
CA LEU A 400 -14.25 6.24 6.33
C LEU A 400 -14.22 4.80 6.83
N ILE A 401 -13.79 3.84 5.99
CA ILE A 401 -13.65 2.44 6.39
C ILE A 401 -12.69 2.33 7.59
N THR A 402 -11.56 3.02 7.54
CA THR A 402 -10.56 3.01 8.62
C THR A 402 -11.12 3.60 9.93
N CYS A 403 -11.84 4.72 9.86
CA CYS A 403 -12.46 5.34 11.02
C CYS A 403 -13.55 4.43 11.63
N LEU A 404 -14.41 3.83 10.81
CA LEU A 404 -15.46 2.92 11.26
C LEU A 404 -14.90 1.67 11.95
N LEU A 405 -13.80 1.12 11.43
CA LEU A 405 -13.10 0.00 12.08
C LEU A 405 -12.51 0.39 13.43
N SER A 406 -12.01 1.63 13.55
CA SER A 406 -11.48 2.15 14.82
C SER A 406 -12.57 2.38 15.88
N GLU A 407 -13.82 2.57 15.46
CA GLU A 407 -15.00 2.77 16.32
C GLU A 407 -15.81 1.48 16.56
N ASP A 408 -15.27 0.32 16.15
CA ASP A 408 -15.96 -1.00 16.25
C ASP A 408 -17.32 -1.05 15.55
N GLU A 409 -17.39 -0.39 14.37
CA GLU A 409 -18.57 -0.37 13.49
C GLU A 409 -18.36 -1.24 12.23
N PRO A 410 -18.15 -2.58 12.38
CA PRO A 410 -17.73 -3.46 11.29
C PRO A 410 -18.78 -3.60 10.20
N TYR A 411 -20.07 -3.44 10.52
CA TYR A 411 -21.14 -3.54 9.51
C TYR A 411 -21.11 -2.37 8.52
N GLU A 412 -21.01 -1.14 9.00
CA GLU A 412 -20.94 0.02 8.12
C GLU A 412 -19.63 0.00 7.32
N ALA A 413 -18.51 -0.37 7.95
CA ALA A 413 -17.23 -0.59 7.27
C ALA A 413 -17.35 -1.64 6.15
N PHE A 414 -18.04 -2.75 6.38
CA PHE A 414 -18.30 -3.79 5.39
C PHE A 414 -19.08 -3.25 4.17
N VAL A 415 -20.12 -2.45 4.40
CA VAL A 415 -20.92 -1.86 3.29
C VAL A 415 -20.04 -0.93 2.45
N HIS A 416 -19.24 -0.07 3.06
CA HIS A 416 -18.33 0.82 2.33
C HIS A 416 -17.21 0.04 1.61
N ALA A 417 -16.68 -1.03 2.21
CA ALA A 417 -15.74 -1.94 1.55
C ALA A 417 -16.38 -2.67 0.36
N ALA A 418 -17.67 -3.04 0.47
CA ALA A 418 -18.43 -3.62 -0.64
C ALA A 418 -18.59 -2.63 -1.81
N ILE A 419 -18.88 -1.35 -1.54
CA ILE A 419 -18.93 -0.28 -2.55
C ILE A 419 -17.57 -0.16 -3.26
N ARG A 420 -16.45 -0.16 -2.49
CA ARG A 420 -15.11 -0.18 -3.07
C ARG A 420 -14.90 -1.35 -4.00
N PHE A 421 -15.12 -2.55 -3.48
CA PHE A 421 -14.90 -3.80 -4.20
C PHE A 421 -15.70 -3.91 -5.50
N ARG A 422 -16.99 -3.50 -5.46
CA ARG A 422 -17.92 -3.66 -6.58
C ARG A 422 -17.82 -2.56 -7.63
N LEU A 423 -17.71 -1.31 -7.20
CA LEU A 423 -17.97 -0.14 -8.06
C LEU A 423 -16.75 0.75 -8.28
N ILE A 424 -15.78 0.75 -7.35
CA ILE A 424 -14.65 1.68 -7.40
C ILE A 424 -13.37 0.99 -7.89
N ASP A 425 -12.93 -0.06 -7.19
CA ASP A 425 -11.62 -0.68 -7.44
C ASP A 425 -11.44 -1.24 -8.85
N PRO A 426 -12.45 -1.86 -9.50
CA PRO A 426 -12.29 -2.34 -10.87
C PRO A 426 -12.04 -1.24 -11.90
N ILE A 427 -12.43 -0.01 -11.58
CA ILE A 427 -12.29 1.16 -12.45
C ILE A 427 -11.01 1.92 -12.11
N VAL A 428 -10.71 2.06 -10.81
CA VAL A 428 -9.57 2.84 -10.31
C VAL A 428 -8.26 2.05 -10.44
N TYR A 429 -8.32 0.74 -10.20
CA TYR A 429 -7.22 -0.22 -10.34
C TYR A 429 -7.64 -1.35 -11.29
N PRO A 430 -7.58 -1.14 -12.61
CA PRO A 430 -8.14 -2.09 -13.59
C PRO A 430 -7.44 -3.44 -13.61
N GLU A 431 -6.14 -3.49 -13.29
CA GLU A 431 -5.37 -4.72 -13.24
C GLU A 431 -5.83 -5.60 -12.06
N PRO A 432 -6.31 -6.85 -12.31
CA PRO A 432 -6.77 -7.73 -11.24
C PRO A 432 -5.70 -8.01 -10.17
N GLY A 433 -4.45 -8.13 -10.59
CA GLY A 433 -3.30 -8.37 -9.72
C GLY A 433 -2.77 -7.12 -9.00
N HIS A 434 -3.42 -5.95 -9.11
CA HIS A 434 -2.96 -4.73 -8.44
C HIS A 434 -3.01 -4.90 -6.91
N PRO A 435 -1.89 -4.66 -6.17
CA PRO A 435 -1.83 -4.97 -4.74
C PRO A 435 -2.85 -4.20 -3.90
N THR A 436 -3.14 -2.94 -4.23
CA THR A 436 -4.18 -2.16 -3.54
C THR A 436 -5.57 -2.79 -3.72
N ARG A 437 -5.92 -3.18 -4.96
CA ARG A 437 -7.19 -3.84 -5.25
C ARG A 437 -7.33 -5.18 -4.52
N GLN A 438 -6.25 -5.95 -4.42
CA GLN A 438 -6.24 -7.22 -3.70
C GLN A 438 -6.30 -7.02 -2.19
N MET A 439 -5.65 -5.98 -1.67
CA MET A 439 -5.75 -5.63 -0.25
C MET A 439 -7.17 -5.21 0.13
N HIS A 440 -7.84 -4.38 -0.68
CA HIS A 440 -9.24 -4.01 -0.44
C HIS A 440 -10.17 -5.23 -0.49
N ALA A 441 -9.95 -6.14 -1.45
CA ALA A 441 -10.70 -7.40 -1.51
C ALA A 441 -10.44 -8.27 -0.27
N TRP A 442 -9.20 -8.32 0.21
CA TRP A 442 -8.84 -9.03 1.44
C TRP A 442 -9.54 -8.43 2.68
N VAL A 443 -9.48 -7.12 2.86
CA VAL A 443 -10.18 -6.42 3.97
C VAL A 443 -11.67 -6.68 3.90
N PHE A 444 -12.28 -6.58 2.72
CA PHE A 444 -13.69 -6.87 2.53
C PHE A 444 -14.05 -8.32 2.88
N ALA A 445 -13.22 -9.30 2.48
CA ALA A 445 -13.41 -10.70 2.87
C ALA A 445 -13.31 -10.89 4.38
N MET A 446 -12.34 -10.25 5.05
CA MET A 446 -12.16 -10.36 6.51
C MET A 446 -13.33 -9.74 7.27
N LEU A 447 -13.88 -8.62 6.82
CA LEU A 447 -15.08 -8.02 7.39
C LEU A 447 -16.30 -8.94 7.24
N ALA A 448 -16.46 -9.57 6.08
CA ALA A 448 -17.51 -10.57 5.89
C ALA A 448 -17.37 -11.77 6.85
N ASN A 449 -16.13 -12.24 7.07
CA ASN A 449 -15.85 -13.31 8.03
C ASN A 449 -16.16 -12.89 9.47
N GLU A 450 -15.78 -11.70 9.87
CA GLU A 450 -16.06 -11.15 11.20
C GLU A 450 -17.57 -11.06 11.47
N LEU A 451 -18.32 -10.47 10.55
CA LEU A 451 -19.78 -10.37 10.65
C LEU A 451 -20.47 -11.75 10.69
N MET A 452 -19.92 -12.73 9.95
CA MET A 452 -20.39 -14.12 10.02
C MET A 452 -20.22 -14.71 11.43
N LEU A 453 -19.03 -14.47 12.04
CA LEU A 453 -18.69 -15.02 13.37
C LEU A 453 -19.44 -14.35 14.51
N GLN A 454 -19.65 -13.05 14.43
CA GLN A 454 -20.39 -12.28 15.45
C GLN A 454 -21.88 -12.59 15.47
N GLY A 455 -22.43 -13.23 14.43
CA GLY A 455 -23.84 -13.60 14.37
C GLY A 455 -24.80 -12.40 14.43
N LEU A 456 -24.33 -11.21 14.03
CA LEU A 456 -25.05 -9.96 14.21
C LEU A 456 -26.42 -9.97 13.50
N PRO A 457 -27.51 -9.46 14.15
CA PRO A 457 -28.84 -9.35 13.53
C PRO A 457 -28.92 -8.31 12.42
N ALA A 458 -27.82 -7.74 11.99
CA ALA A 458 -27.71 -6.40 11.43
C ALA A 458 -27.75 -6.27 9.90
N LEU A 459 -28.07 -7.25 9.11
CA LEU A 459 -28.53 -7.00 7.77
C LEU A 459 -30.03 -6.62 7.82
N SER A 460 -30.34 -5.42 8.35
CA SER A 460 -31.67 -4.76 8.33
C SER A 460 -32.88 -5.69 8.54
N GLY A 461 -32.89 -6.52 9.63
CA GLY A 461 -34.01 -7.41 9.94
C GLY A 461 -34.14 -8.66 9.07
N ARG A 462 -33.19 -8.94 8.19
CA ARG A 462 -33.18 -10.13 7.31
C ARG A 462 -32.68 -11.37 8.09
N LYS A 463 -33.46 -12.44 8.04
CA LYS A 463 -33.30 -13.65 8.88
C LYS A 463 -32.02 -14.48 8.67
N ASP A 464 -31.11 -14.16 7.74
CA ASP A 464 -29.99 -15.04 7.35
C ASP A 464 -28.66 -14.30 7.10
N SER A 465 -28.39 -13.23 7.86
CA SER A 465 -27.17 -12.39 7.66
C SER A 465 -25.85 -13.16 7.69
N SER A 466 -25.70 -14.12 8.63
CA SER A 466 -24.48 -14.93 8.70
C SER A 466 -24.24 -15.76 7.44
N ARG A 467 -25.29 -16.27 6.82
CA ARG A 467 -25.18 -17.05 5.56
C ARG A 467 -24.83 -16.19 4.37
N VAL A 468 -25.33 -14.95 4.31
CA VAL A 468 -24.96 -13.97 3.29
C VAL A 468 -23.48 -13.61 3.42
N CYS A 469 -23.03 -13.23 4.61
CA CYS A 469 -21.63 -12.92 4.88
C CYS A 469 -20.70 -14.11 4.58
N ALA A 470 -21.10 -15.34 4.94
CA ALA A 470 -20.34 -16.54 4.61
C ALA A 470 -20.17 -16.76 3.10
N ALA A 471 -21.24 -16.56 2.33
CA ALA A 471 -21.19 -16.71 0.88
C ALA A 471 -20.34 -15.61 0.22
N ILE A 472 -20.41 -14.37 0.71
CA ILE A 472 -19.56 -13.26 0.25
C ILE A 472 -18.10 -13.55 0.59
N TRP A 473 -17.77 -13.86 1.84
CA TRP A 473 -16.41 -14.20 2.27
C TRP A 473 -15.79 -15.28 1.37
N GLN A 474 -16.50 -16.39 1.19
CA GLN A 474 -16.04 -17.52 0.40
C GLN A 474 -15.82 -17.13 -1.07
N SER A 475 -16.77 -16.41 -1.68
CA SER A 475 -16.64 -15.99 -3.08
C SER A 475 -15.49 -15.01 -3.32
N VAL A 476 -15.21 -14.11 -2.38
CA VAL A 476 -14.07 -13.19 -2.47
C VAL A 476 -12.75 -13.91 -2.27
N LEU A 477 -12.67 -14.89 -1.37
CA LEU A 477 -11.48 -15.73 -1.23
C LEU A 477 -11.20 -16.57 -2.51
N PHE A 478 -12.24 -17.12 -3.14
CA PHE A 478 -12.09 -17.80 -4.44
C PHE A 478 -11.52 -16.88 -5.50
N LEU A 479 -12.01 -15.63 -5.56
CA LEU A 479 -11.48 -14.65 -6.50
C LEU A 479 -10.01 -14.35 -6.23
N LEU A 480 -9.65 -14.03 -4.98
CA LEU A 480 -8.27 -13.76 -4.60
C LEU A 480 -7.34 -14.92 -4.94
N MET A 481 -7.78 -16.17 -4.70
CA MET A 481 -7.02 -17.36 -5.08
C MET A 481 -6.84 -17.48 -6.58
N SER A 482 -7.88 -17.25 -7.38
CA SER A 482 -7.80 -17.31 -8.85
C SER A 482 -6.89 -16.23 -9.45
N GLU A 483 -6.72 -15.10 -8.77
CA GLU A 483 -5.88 -13.99 -9.21
C GLU A 483 -4.43 -14.08 -8.69
N LEU A 484 -4.07 -15.06 -7.82
CA LEU A 484 -2.73 -15.14 -7.21
C LEU A 484 -1.58 -15.27 -8.22
N GLU A 485 -1.79 -15.95 -9.34
CA GLU A 485 -0.77 -16.13 -10.40
C GLU A 485 -0.37 -14.80 -11.04
N VAL A 486 -1.36 -13.91 -11.25
CA VAL A 486 -1.15 -12.57 -11.83
C VAL A 486 -0.94 -11.48 -10.78
N SER A 487 -0.92 -11.85 -9.50
CA SER A 487 -0.83 -10.92 -8.38
C SER A 487 0.55 -10.30 -8.25
N SER A 488 0.60 -8.98 -8.16
CA SER A 488 1.79 -8.21 -7.81
C SER A 488 1.93 -7.98 -6.29
N ALA A 489 1.12 -8.65 -5.47
CA ALA A 489 1.23 -8.62 -4.03
C ALA A 489 2.53 -9.30 -3.53
N VAL A 490 2.96 -8.90 -2.33
CA VAL A 490 4.15 -9.48 -1.68
C VAL A 490 3.89 -10.92 -1.18
N PRO A 491 4.94 -11.73 -1.00
CA PRO A 491 4.79 -13.15 -0.66
C PRO A 491 3.95 -13.41 0.59
N THR A 492 4.14 -12.65 1.66
CA THR A 492 3.37 -12.84 2.91
C THR A 492 1.87 -12.63 2.71
N LEU A 493 1.43 -11.65 1.91
CA LEU A 493 -0.01 -11.50 1.62
C LEU A 493 -0.54 -12.68 0.81
N LYS A 494 0.19 -13.14 -0.21
CA LYS A 494 -0.19 -14.33 -0.98
C LYS A 494 -0.33 -15.56 -0.09
N LYS A 495 0.63 -15.78 0.81
CA LYS A 495 0.59 -16.88 1.80
C LYS A 495 -0.61 -16.76 2.74
N THR A 496 -0.92 -15.56 3.20
CA THR A 496 -2.07 -15.30 4.07
C THR A 496 -3.40 -15.63 3.37
N ILE A 497 -3.53 -15.25 2.10
CA ILE A 497 -4.72 -15.60 1.28
C ILE A 497 -4.84 -17.11 1.10
N ARG A 498 -3.76 -17.82 0.74
CA ARG A 498 -3.76 -19.28 0.60
C ARG A 498 -4.16 -19.99 1.90
N ARG A 499 -3.63 -19.54 3.02
CA ARG A 499 -3.96 -20.08 4.33
C ARG A 499 -5.44 -19.90 4.66
N ALA A 500 -5.97 -18.69 4.52
CA ALA A 500 -7.38 -18.42 4.77
C ALA A 500 -8.29 -19.26 3.85
N PHE A 501 -7.90 -19.44 2.60
CA PHE A 501 -8.62 -20.28 1.67
C PHE A 501 -8.61 -21.76 2.09
N ALA A 502 -7.48 -22.29 2.56
CA ALA A 502 -7.35 -23.66 3.03
C ALA A 502 -8.15 -23.93 4.33
N GLU A 503 -8.20 -22.95 5.22
CA GLU A 503 -8.95 -23.04 6.50
C GLU A 503 -10.46 -22.83 6.32
N GLY A 504 -10.88 -22.17 5.27
CA GLY A 504 -12.27 -21.80 4.98
C GLY A 504 -13.28 -22.95 5.03
N PRO A 505 -13.03 -24.13 4.40
CA PRO A 505 -13.95 -25.27 4.46
C PRO A 505 -14.19 -25.79 5.86
N VAL A 506 -13.18 -25.76 6.73
CA VAL A 506 -13.29 -26.18 8.14
C VAL A 506 -14.13 -25.19 8.94
N GLN A 507 -13.92 -23.89 8.74
CA GLN A 507 -14.71 -22.83 9.37
C GLN A 507 -16.19 -22.94 8.94
N MET A 508 -16.46 -23.15 7.65
CA MET A 508 -17.81 -23.35 7.14
C MET A 508 -18.50 -24.57 7.73
N TYR A 509 -17.76 -25.67 7.89
CA TYR A 509 -18.30 -26.87 8.55
C TYR A 509 -18.69 -26.60 10.01
N ASN A 510 -17.83 -25.93 10.77
CA ASN A 510 -18.06 -25.60 12.17
C ASN A 510 -19.29 -24.68 12.38
N HIS A 511 -19.62 -23.85 11.40
CA HIS A 511 -20.79 -22.97 11.41
C HIS A 511 -22.04 -23.58 10.72
N GLY A 512 -22.02 -24.89 10.38
CA GLY A 512 -23.17 -25.58 9.77
C GLY A 512 -23.50 -25.10 8.36
N LEU A 513 -22.50 -24.51 7.65
CA LEU A 513 -22.66 -23.87 6.35
C LEU A 513 -22.15 -24.71 5.18
N ARG A 514 -21.79 -26.00 5.43
CA ARG A 514 -21.33 -26.91 4.38
C ARG A 514 -22.44 -27.17 3.36
N ARG A 515 -22.11 -27.03 2.07
CA ARG A 515 -23.06 -27.19 0.96
C ARG A 515 -22.43 -27.94 -0.20
N SER A 516 -23.28 -28.54 -1.03
CA SER A 516 -22.85 -29.02 -2.35
C SER A 516 -22.41 -27.84 -3.25
N PRO A 517 -21.56 -28.05 -4.27
CA PRO A 517 -21.14 -26.98 -5.18
C PRO A 517 -22.30 -26.20 -5.80
N GLY A 518 -23.38 -26.88 -6.18
CA GLY A 518 -24.56 -26.22 -6.75
C GLY A 518 -25.32 -25.36 -5.74
N GLU A 519 -25.49 -25.84 -4.50
CA GLU A 519 -26.12 -25.04 -3.42
C GLU A 519 -25.27 -23.86 -3.03
N LEU A 520 -23.94 -24.00 -3.06
CA LEU A 520 -23.01 -22.92 -2.79
C LEU A 520 -23.12 -21.82 -3.84
N LEU A 521 -23.14 -22.20 -5.13
CA LEU A 521 -23.29 -21.25 -6.24
C LEU A 521 -24.60 -20.45 -6.15
N HIS A 522 -25.72 -21.14 -5.86
CA HIS A 522 -27.01 -20.48 -5.66
C HIS A 522 -26.95 -19.49 -4.49
N SER A 523 -26.32 -19.87 -3.39
CA SER A 523 -26.16 -19.02 -2.22
C SER A 523 -25.30 -17.79 -2.48
N ILE A 524 -24.21 -17.96 -3.23
CA ILE A 524 -23.34 -16.85 -3.65
C ILE A 524 -24.14 -15.86 -4.49
N ARG A 525 -24.87 -16.32 -5.53
CA ARG A 525 -25.69 -15.43 -6.37
C ARG A 525 -26.70 -14.64 -5.58
N ARG A 526 -27.40 -15.31 -4.66
CA ARG A 526 -28.38 -14.65 -3.79
C ARG A 526 -27.72 -13.62 -2.88
N ALA A 527 -26.60 -13.96 -2.24
CA ALA A 527 -25.88 -13.07 -1.34
C ALA A 527 -25.37 -11.80 -2.06
N TRP A 528 -24.86 -11.93 -3.28
CA TRP A 528 -24.45 -10.78 -4.08
C TRP A 528 -25.63 -9.91 -4.50
N SER A 529 -26.79 -10.49 -4.84
CA SER A 529 -28.01 -9.71 -5.15
C SER A 529 -28.47 -8.90 -3.93
N GLU A 530 -28.48 -9.51 -2.74
CA GLU A 530 -28.85 -8.84 -1.49
C GLU A 530 -27.84 -7.73 -1.13
N LEU A 531 -26.55 -7.95 -1.36
CA LEU A 531 -25.52 -6.96 -1.12
C LEU A 531 -25.63 -5.78 -2.11
N ASP A 532 -25.93 -6.03 -3.38
CA ASP A 532 -26.12 -4.98 -4.39
C ASP A 532 -27.32 -4.08 -4.03
N GLU A 533 -28.39 -4.63 -3.44
CA GLU A 533 -29.51 -3.83 -2.89
C GLU A 533 -29.03 -2.91 -1.74
N ILE A 534 -28.26 -3.43 -0.79
CA ILE A 534 -27.70 -2.65 0.33
C ILE A 534 -26.77 -1.55 -0.18
N ILE A 535 -25.90 -1.84 -1.14
CA ILE A 535 -25.03 -0.86 -1.78
C ILE A 535 -25.86 0.28 -2.40
N ASN A 536 -26.90 -0.06 -3.16
CA ASN A 536 -27.76 0.93 -3.81
C ASN A 536 -28.48 1.80 -2.76
N GLU A 537 -29.08 1.20 -1.73
CA GLU A 537 -29.73 1.93 -0.64
C GLU A 537 -28.78 2.90 0.07
N THR A 538 -27.54 2.47 0.29
CA THR A 538 -26.50 3.30 0.95
C THR A 538 -26.12 4.48 0.07
N LEU A 539 -25.87 4.26 -1.22
CA LEU A 539 -25.54 5.33 -2.16
C LEU A 539 -26.71 6.32 -2.35
N GLU A 540 -27.97 5.87 -2.32
CA GLU A 540 -29.11 6.78 -2.35
C GLU A 540 -29.22 7.63 -1.06
N LYS A 541 -28.94 7.05 0.11
CA LYS A 541 -28.89 7.81 1.38
C LYS A 541 -27.75 8.85 1.40
N GLU A 542 -26.64 8.58 0.73
CA GLU A 542 -25.54 9.55 0.58
C GLU A 542 -25.91 10.75 -0.32
N LYS A 543 -26.92 10.64 -1.19
CA LYS A 543 -27.37 11.73 -2.06
C LYS A 543 -28.36 12.69 -1.36
N VAL A 544 -29.01 12.24 -0.31
CA VAL A 544 -29.99 13.02 0.48
C VAL A 544 -29.30 13.71 1.67
#